data_5b4b9d8a5d536091561d2bfb7c397830
#
_entry.id   5b4b9d8a5d536091561d2bfb7c397830
#
_cell.length_a   1.000
_cell.length_b   1.000
_cell.length_c   1.000
_cell.angle_alpha   90.00
_cell.angle_beta   90.00
_cell.angle_gamma   90.00
#
_symmetry.space_group_name_H-M   'P 1'
#
loop_
_entity.id
_entity.type
_entity.pdbx_description
1 polymer ?
#
loop_
_entity_poly.entity_id
_entity_poly.type
_entity_poly.pdbx_seq_one_letter_code
_entity_poly.pdbx_strand_id
1 'polypeptide(L)'
;SPGARVQISAAMRAGKHVYVQKPLTYTVHEARVLQGLAESTGVVTQMGNQGHSSDDARLINEWVAAGVIGNVHEVHVWTNRPIWSQGLLRPAPFPEDFKRDAADRSWWPGSVDMAHAAGLWGHFPVPDHVDWELYLGPVARDVQYHPIYHPFHWRGWVDFGVGALGDMGAHLIDH
;
A
#
# COMPACT_ATOMS: atom_id res chain seq x y z
N SER A 1 -4.44 1.06 3.18
CA SER A 1 -4.59 0.39 4.49
C SER A 1 -6.04 -0.07 4.66
N PRO A 2 -6.29 -1.29 5.15
CA PRO A 2 -7.65 -1.79 5.40
C PRO A 2 -8.49 -0.90 6.32
N GLY A 3 -7.87 -0.07 7.17
CA GLY A 3 -8.54 0.85 8.09
C GLY A 3 -9.11 2.14 7.45
N ALA A 4 -8.58 2.54 6.32
CA ALA A 4 -8.94 3.82 5.71
C ALA A 4 -10.45 3.89 5.37
N ARG A 5 -11.03 2.83 4.84
CA ARG A 5 -12.46 2.77 4.50
C ARG A 5 -13.37 3.07 5.69
N VAL A 6 -13.05 2.54 6.87
CA VAL A 6 -13.90 2.72 8.06
C VAL A 6 -13.95 4.19 8.44
N GLN A 7 -12.81 4.86 8.47
CA GLN A 7 -12.71 6.28 8.81
C GLN A 7 -13.39 7.16 7.75
N ILE A 8 -13.15 6.88 6.45
CA ILE A 8 -13.75 7.62 5.35
C ILE A 8 -15.28 7.50 5.39
N SER A 9 -15.80 6.28 5.51
CA SER A 9 -17.25 6.05 5.51
C SER A 9 -17.92 6.69 6.72
N ALA A 10 -17.28 6.70 7.89
CA ALA A 10 -17.79 7.37 9.08
C ALA A 10 -17.87 8.89 8.87
N ALA A 11 -16.82 9.50 8.31
CA ALA A 11 -16.81 10.93 8.01
C ALA A 11 -17.90 11.31 6.98
N MET A 12 -18.03 10.52 5.90
CA MET A 12 -19.05 10.77 4.87
C MET A 12 -20.47 10.63 5.42
N ARG A 13 -20.75 9.62 6.26
CA ARG A 13 -22.04 9.46 6.96
C ARG A 13 -22.35 10.61 7.92
N ALA A 14 -21.30 11.25 8.46
CA ALA A 14 -21.42 12.45 9.28
C ALA A 14 -21.52 13.75 8.44
N GLY A 15 -21.71 13.65 7.12
CA GLY A 15 -21.85 14.80 6.23
C GLY A 15 -20.54 15.59 6.02
N LYS A 16 -19.40 15.00 6.27
CA LYS A 16 -18.10 15.67 6.09
C LYS A 16 -17.52 15.38 4.71
N HIS A 17 -17.00 16.43 4.07
CA HIS A 17 -16.16 16.28 2.88
C HIS A 17 -14.87 15.57 3.27
N VAL A 18 -14.30 14.79 2.35
CA VAL A 18 -13.11 13.96 2.62
C VAL A 18 -12.02 14.14 1.58
N TYR A 19 -10.80 14.31 2.06
CA TYR A 19 -9.58 14.23 1.27
C TYR A 19 -8.73 13.08 1.82
N VAL A 20 -8.42 12.11 0.99
CA VAL A 20 -7.81 10.84 1.44
C VAL A 20 -6.62 10.49 0.55
N GLN A 21 -5.54 10.07 1.17
CA GLN A 21 -4.35 9.60 0.44
C GLN A 21 -4.60 8.27 -0.29
N LYS A 22 -3.82 8.04 -1.33
CA LYS A 22 -3.79 6.76 -2.05
C LYS A 22 -3.18 5.61 -1.20
N PRO A 23 -3.49 4.37 -1.45
CA PRO A 23 -4.66 3.89 -2.19
C PRO A 23 -5.93 4.11 -1.37
N LEU A 24 -6.99 4.48 -2.06
CA LEU A 24 -8.26 4.86 -1.43
C LEU A 24 -8.89 3.70 -0.65
N THR A 25 -8.82 2.51 -1.23
CA THR A 25 -9.44 1.31 -0.68
C THR A 25 -8.52 0.09 -0.84
N TYR A 26 -8.87 -0.98 -0.14
CA TYR A 26 -8.16 -2.25 -0.23
C TYR A 26 -8.84 -3.23 -1.20
N THR A 27 -10.15 -3.19 -1.30
CA THR A 27 -10.94 -4.06 -2.17
C THR A 27 -11.87 -3.29 -3.08
N VAL A 28 -12.29 -3.92 -4.19
CA VAL A 28 -13.32 -3.37 -5.10
C VAL A 28 -14.65 -3.15 -4.38
N HIS A 29 -15.01 -4.05 -3.45
CA HIS A 29 -16.23 -3.88 -2.65
C HIS A 29 -16.18 -2.57 -1.83
N GLU A 30 -15.06 -2.29 -1.20
CA GLU A 30 -14.86 -1.04 -0.45
C GLU A 30 -15.01 0.19 -1.34
N ALA A 31 -14.43 0.16 -2.54
CA ALA A 31 -14.55 1.26 -3.49
C ALA A 31 -16.02 1.53 -3.86
N ARG A 32 -16.78 0.47 -4.14
CA ARG A 32 -18.22 0.58 -4.46
C ARG A 32 -19.04 1.11 -3.28
N VAL A 33 -18.72 0.70 -2.06
CA VAL A 33 -19.39 1.23 -0.85
C VAL A 33 -19.13 2.72 -0.70
N LEU A 34 -17.88 3.19 -0.91
CA LEU A 34 -17.57 4.62 -0.83
C LEU A 34 -18.23 5.42 -1.95
N GLN A 35 -18.29 4.87 -3.17
CA GLN A 35 -19.03 5.47 -4.28
C GLN A 35 -20.50 5.69 -3.92
N GLY A 36 -21.19 4.65 -3.48
CA GLY A 36 -22.61 4.77 -3.09
C GLY A 36 -22.84 5.72 -1.91
N LEU A 37 -21.86 5.83 -0.98
CA LEU A 37 -21.93 6.82 0.09
C LEU A 37 -21.75 8.23 -0.45
N ALA A 38 -20.83 8.49 -1.36
CA ALA A 38 -20.66 9.79 -1.98
C ALA A 38 -21.93 10.25 -2.70
N GLU A 39 -22.54 9.35 -3.48
CA GLU A 39 -23.80 9.60 -4.21
C GLU A 39 -24.96 9.89 -3.23
N SER A 40 -25.09 9.10 -2.17
CA SER A 40 -26.22 9.23 -1.23
C SER A 40 -26.11 10.40 -0.26
N THR A 41 -24.89 10.79 0.11
CA THR A 41 -24.64 11.88 1.06
C THR A 41 -24.38 13.23 0.39
N GLY A 42 -24.02 13.23 -0.90
CA GLY A 42 -23.67 14.44 -1.65
C GLY A 42 -22.38 15.14 -1.16
N VAL A 43 -21.57 14.46 -0.35
CA VAL A 43 -20.29 15.01 0.11
C VAL A 43 -19.25 15.07 -1.00
N VAL A 44 -18.39 16.06 -0.96
CA VAL A 44 -17.26 16.15 -1.89
C VAL A 44 -16.13 15.23 -1.44
N THR A 45 -15.60 14.49 -2.40
CA THR A 45 -14.52 13.53 -2.16
C THR A 45 -13.33 13.82 -3.07
N GLN A 46 -12.12 13.68 -2.53
CA GLN A 46 -10.87 13.82 -3.29
C GLN A 46 -9.86 12.78 -2.83
N MET A 47 -9.28 12.06 -3.78
CA MET A 47 -8.10 11.24 -3.51
C MET A 47 -6.83 12.07 -3.72
N GLY A 48 -5.90 11.98 -2.76
CA GLY A 48 -4.56 12.54 -2.89
C GLY A 48 -3.67 11.60 -3.69
N ASN A 49 -3.46 11.89 -4.96
CA ASN A 49 -2.54 11.15 -5.82
C ASN A 49 -1.38 12.04 -6.24
N GLN A 50 -0.24 11.80 -5.63
CA GLN A 50 0.96 12.60 -5.82
C GLN A 50 1.46 12.50 -7.27
N GLY A 51 1.73 13.64 -7.89
CA GLY A 51 2.14 13.73 -9.28
C GLY A 51 1.01 14.09 -10.24
N HIS A 52 -0.23 13.65 -9.98
CA HIS A 52 -1.37 13.79 -10.87
C HIS A 52 -1.74 15.24 -11.23
N SER A 53 -1.47 16.19 -10.36
CA SER A 53 -1.74 17.62 -10.60
C SER A 53 -0.53 18.41 -11.08
N SER A 54 0.54 17.75 -11.53
CA SER A 54 1.72 18.44 -12.09
C SER A 54 1.41 19.03 -13.48
N ASP A 55 2.15 20.06 -13.85
CA ASP A 55 2.04 20.65 -15.18
C ASP A 55 2.48 19.67 -16.27
N ASP A 56 3.45 18.81 -15.97
CA ASP A 56 3.90 17.75 -16.89
C ASP A 56 2.78 16.76 -17.20
N ALA A 57 2.01 16.31 -16.20
CA ALA A 57 0.88 15.41 -16.40
C ALA A 57 -0.22 16.07 -17.26
N ARG A 58 -0.51 17.36 -17.04
CA ARG A 58 -1.45 18.12 -17.85
C ARG A 58 -0.99 18.22 -19.29
N LEU A 59 0.29 18.54 -19.51
CA LEU A 59 0.88 18.67 -20.82
C LEU A 59 0.85 17.36 -21.61
N ILE A 60 1.13 16.23 -20.96
CA ILE A 60 1.01 14.89 -21.56
C ILE A 60 -0.43 14.64 -22.03
N ASN A 61 -1.42 14.92 -21.18
CA ASN A 61 -2.83 14.76 -21.52
C ASN A 61 -3.25 15.66 -22.70
N GLU A 62 -2.77 16.91 -22.73
CA GLU A 62 -3.01 17.83 -23.86
C GLU A 62 -2.41 17.30 -25.16
N TRP A 63 -1.19 16.78 -25.14
CA TRP A 63 -0.53 16.21 -26.31
C TRP A 63 -1.25 14.97 -26.84
N VAL A 64 -1.67 14.07 -25.94
CA VAL A 64 -2.44 12.90 -26.32
C VAL A 64 -3.78 13.31 -26.94
N ALA A 65 -4.51 14.22 -26.31
CA ALA A 65 -5.79 14.72 -26.79
C ALA A 65 -5.67 15.46 -28.13
N ALA A 66 -4.57 16.20 -28.34
CA ALA A 66 -4.27 16.88 -29.60
C ALA A 66 -3.77 15.95 -30.71
N GLY A 67 -3.57 14.67 -30.44
CA GLY A 67 -3.09 13.69 -31.40
C GLY A 67 -1.61 13.84 -31.79
N VAL A 68 -0.80 14.51 -30.96
CA VAL A 68 0.63 14.77 -31.26
C VAL A 68 1.41 13.48 -31.52
N ILE A 69 1.07 12.41 -30.82
CA ILE A 69 1.68 11.09 -30.97
C ILE A 69 0.81 10.11 -31.80
N GLY A 70 -0.26 10.61 -32.42
CA GLY A 70 -1.23 9.79 -33.14
C GLY A 70 -2.11 8.95 -32.22
N ASN A 71 -2.67 7.86 -32.77
CA ASN A 71 -3.48 6.94 -31.98
C ASN A 71 -2.60 6.12 -31.04
N VAL A 72 -2.90 6.15 -29.75
CA VAL A 72 -2.21 5.30 -28.78
C VAL A 72 -2.69 3.85 -28.90
N HIS A 73 -1.79 2.94 -29.20
CA HIS A 73 -2.07 1.50 -29.35
C HIS A 73 -1.52 0.68 -28.18
N GLU A 74 -0.48 1.17 -27.51
CA GLU A 74 0.21 0.44 -26.48
C GLU A 74 0.74 1.41 -25.42
N VAL A 75 0.61 1.05 -24.15
CA VAL A 75 1.13 1.82 -23.00
C VAL A 75 1.93 0.89 -22.12
N HIS A 76 3.19 1.26 -21.86
CA HIS A 76 4.05 0.56 -20.93
C HIS A 76 4.22 1.36 -19.65
N VAL A 77 3.89 0.74 -18.52
CA VAL A 77 4.07 1.34 -17.20
C VAL A 77 5.00 0.46 -16.39
N TRP A 78 6.05 1.05 -15.84
CA TRP A 78 7.02 0.31 -15.04
C TRP A 78 7.50 1.11 -13.83
N THR A 79 8.02 0.38 -12.84
CA THR A 79 8.65 0.96 -11.66
C THR A 79 9.90 0.17 -11.29
N ASN A 80 10.86 0.84 -10.68
CA ASN A 80 12.04 0.22 -10.09
C ASN A 80 11.81 -0.28 -8.65
N ARG A 81 10.57 -0.33 -8.20
CA ARG A 81 10.21 -0.76 -6.84
C ARG A 81 9.49 -2.11 -6.79
N PRO A 82 10.10 -3.20 -7.29
CA PRO A 82 9.52 -4.55 -7.19
C PRO A 82 9.74 -5.19 -5.81
N ILE A 83 10.25 -4.45 -4.84
CA ILE A 83 10.71 -4.93 -3.53
C ILE A 83 9.60 -5.43 -2.60
N TRP A 84 8.36 -5.21 -2.94
CA TRP A 84 7.21 -5.75 -2.23
C TRP A 84 6.23 -6.39 -3.20
N SER A 85 6.60 -7.59 -3.62
CA SER A 85 5.65 -8.44 -4.34
C SER A 85 4.45 -8.78 -3.45
N GLN A 86 3.30 -8.88 -4.09
CA GLN A 86 2.08 -9.29 -3.39
C GLN A 86 2.14 -10.76 -2.98
N GLY A 87 1.51 -11.08 -1.86
CA GLY A 87 1.31 -12.47 -1.45
C GLY A 87 2.50 -13.10 -0.72
N LEU A 88 3.36 -12.30 -0.12
CA LEU A 88 4.41 -12.80 0.76
C LEU A 88 3.82 -13.56 1.94
N LEU A 89 4.46 -14.68 2.29
CA LEU A 89 4.12 -15.44 3.47
C LEU A 89 4.45 -14.63 4.73
N ARG A 90 3.63 -14.76 5.76
CA ARG A 90 3.94 -14.16 7.07
C ARG A 90 5.25 -14.74 7.60
N PRO A 91 6.09 -13.93 8.26
CA PRO A 91 7.28 -14.42 8.91
C PRO A 91 6.94 -15.55 9.90
N ALA A 92 7.69 -16.63 9.84
CA ALA A 92 7.55 -17.75 10.75
C ALA A 92 8.61 -17.69 11.86
N PRO A 93 8.42 -18.36 13.01
CA PRO A 93 9.44 -18.49 14.02
C PRO A 93 10.75 -19.09 13.46
N PHE A 94 11.88 -18.67 14.00
CA PHE A 94 13.16 -19.30 13.69
C PHE A 94 13.15 -20.77 14.09
N PRO A 95 13.77 -21.67 13.32
CA PRO A 95 14.15 -22.97 13.81
C PRO A 95 15.02 -22.84 15.07
N GLU A 96 14.88 -23.74 16.03
CA GLU A 96 15.62 -23.70 17.33
C GLU A 96 17.14 -23.70 17.16
N ASP A 97 17.65 -24.28 16.09
CA ASP A 97 19.07 -24.40 15.74
C ASP A 97 19.58 -23.22 14.88
N PHE A 98 18.73 -22.27 14.52
CA PHE A 98 19.12 -21.15 13.67
C PHE A 98 20.01 -20.17 14.46
N LYS A 99 21.25 -20.05 14.02
CA LYS A 99 22.19 -19.04 14.52
C LYS A 99 22.28 -17.89 13.52
N ARG A 100 21.80 -16.73 13.93
CA ARG A 100 21.92 -15.51 13.15
C ARG A 100 23.36 -15.04 13.14
N ASP A 101 23.96 -14.86 11.96
CA ASP A 101 25.19 -14.10 11.82
C ASP A 101 24.85 -12.60 11.96
N ALA A 102 25.38 -11.97 13.01
CA ALA A 102 25.20 -10.54 13.25
C ALA A 102 25.81 -9.65 12.17
N ALA A 103 26.74 -10.19 11.37
CA ALA A 103 27.36 -9.50 10.25
C ALA A 103 26.52 -9.60 8.96
N ASP A 104 25.57 -10.52 8.91
CA ASP A 104 24.69 -10.70 7.75
C ASP A 104 23.67 -9.57 7.68
N ARG A 105 23.86 -8.66 6.74
CA ARG A 105 22.94 -7.56 6.40
C ARG A 105 22.09 -7.84 5.18
N SER A 106 22.00 -9.08 4.74
CA SER A 106 21.21 -9.51 3.58
C SER A 106 19.71 -9.18 3.70
N TRP A 107 19.23 -8.95 4.93
CA TRP A 107 17.87 -8.51 5.23
C TRP A 107 17.62 -7.01 5.00
N TRP A 108 18.61 -6.27 4.50
CA TRP A 108 18.48 -4.83 4.24
C TRP A 108 17.33 -4.54 3.26
N PRO A 109 16.62 -3.40 3.45
CA PRO A 109 15.39 -3.06 2.74
C PRO A 109 15.55 -2.83 1.22
N GLY A 110 15.93 -3.73 0.47
CA GLY A 110 16.00 -3.69 -0.98
C GLY A 110 15.64 -5.03 -1.60
N SER A 111 15.48 -6.03 -0.75
CA SER A 111 15.29 -7.39 -1.22
C SER A 111 14.42 -8.15 -0.22
N VAL A 112 13.11 -8.01 -0.41
CA VAL A 112 12.12 -8.77 0.36
C VAL A 112 12.36 -10.28 0.18
N ASP A 113 12.78 -10.69 -1.01
CA ASP A 113 13.10 -12.09 -1.30
C ASP A 113 14.34 -12.55 -0.54
N MET A 114 15.34 -11.66 -0.39
CA MET A 114 16.52 -11.97 0.42
C MET A 114 16.23 -11.88 1.92
N ALA A 115 15.36 -10.99 2.36
CA ALA A 115 14.89 -10.97 3.74
C ALA A 115 14.12 -12.25 4.08
N HIS A 116 13.37 -12.77 3.12
CA HIS A 116 12.71 -14.07 3.21
C HIS A 116 13.72 -15.22 3.21
N ALA A 117 14.71 -15.18 2.30
CA ALA A 117 15.78 -16.17 2.19
C ALA A 117 16.76 -16.11 3.39
N ALA A 118 17.00 -14.91 3.93
CA ALA A 118 17.84 -14.72 5.13
C ALA A 118 17.14 -15.13 6.43
N GLY A 119 15.90 -15.66 6.34
CA GLY A 119 15.21 -16.18 7.50
C GLY A 119 14.95 -15.12 8.56
N LEU A 120 14.28 -14.05 8.23
CA LEU A 120 13.66 -13.17 9.23
C LEU A 120 12.52 -13.90 9.93
N TRP A 121 12.85 -15.05 10.47
CA TRP A 121 11.96 -15.98 11.14
C TRP A 121 12.15 -15.77 12.63
N GLY A 122 11.10 -15.56 13.37
CA GLY A 122 11.23 -15.46 14.81
C GLY A 122 10.09 -14.71 15.46
N HIS A 123 10.06 -14.84 16.77
CA HIS A 123 9.24 -14.00 17.60
C HIS A 123 10.05 -12.77 18.00
N PHE A 124 9.51 -11.62 17.67
CA PHE A 124 10.09 -10.35 18.07
C PHE A 124 9.15 -9.70 19.08
N PRO A 125 9.67 -9.21 20.22
CA PRO A 125 8.85 -8.42 21.14
C PRO A 125 8.40 -7.14 20.47
N VAL A 126 7.19 -6.71 20.76
CA VAL A 126 6.73 -5.40 20.32
C VAL A 126 7.58 -4.33 21.02
N PRO A 127 8.21 -3.40 20.31
CA PRO A 127 8.93 -2.30 20.95
C PRO A 127 7.98 -1.43 21.80
N ASP A 128 8.46 -0.94 22.94
CA ASP A 128 7.66 -0.16 23.90
C ASP A 128 6.98 1.09 23.30
N HIS A 129 7.57 1.64 22.23
CA HIS A 129 7.04 2.82 21.54
C HIS A 129 6.06 2.49 20.41
N VAL A 130 5.74 1.21 20.19
CA VAL A 130 4.81 0.74 19.14
C VAL A 130 3.56 0.17 19.78
N ASP A 131 2.43 0.78 19.53
CA ASP A 131 1.14 0.17 19.83
C ASP A 131 0.74 -0.75 18.68
N TRP A 132 1.04 -2.03 18.83
CA TRP A 132 0.81 -3.02 17.78
C TRP A 132 -0.69 -3.23 17.49
N GLU A 133 -1.53 -3.15 18.49
CA GLU A 133 -2.98 -3.29 18.34
C GLU A 133 -3.55 -2.15 17.49
N LEU A 134 -3.12 -0.92 17.73
CA LEU A 134 -3.51 0.23 16.90
C LEU A 134 -2.92 0.12 15.49
N TYR A 135 -1.70 -0.37 15.35
CA TYR A 135 -1.08 -0.58 14.06
C TYR A 135 -1.84 -1.60 13.21
N LEU A 136 -2.25 -2.70 13.79
CA LEU A 136 -3.07 -3.72 13.11
C LEU A 136 -4.39 -3.13 12.60
N GLY A 137 -5.02 -2.25 13.37
CA GLY A 137 -6.32 -1.69 13.00
C GLY A 137 -7.35 -2.80 12.74
N PRO A 138 -7.92 -2.91 11.53
CA PRO A 138 -8.88 -3.95 11.17
C PRO A 138 -8.24 -5.26 10.71
N VAL A 139 -6.92 -5.37 10.72
CA VAL A 139 -6.21 -6.62 10.38
C VAL A 139 -6.48 -7.69 11.42
N ALA A 140 -6.40 -8.95 11.03
CA ALA A 140 -6.59 -10.06 11.94
C ALA A 140 -5.61 -10.02 13.13
N ARG A 141 -6.11 -10.29 14.33
CA ARG A 141 -5.35 -10.17 15.58
C ARG A 141 -4.31 -11.29 15.78
N ASP A 142 -4.32 -12.30 14.95
CA ASP A 142 -3.34 -13.38 14.94
C ASP A 142 -2.01 -12.99 14.25
N VAL A 143 -1.93 -11.80 13.65
CA VAL A 143 -0.69 -11.29 13.04
C VAL A 143 0.23 -10.80 14.16
N GLN A 144 1.28 -11.55 14.40
CA GLN A 144 2.30 -11.19 15.38
C GLN A 144 3.20 -10.08 14.87
N TYR A 145 3.72 -9.27 15.79
CA TYR A 145 4.69 -8.25 15.44
C TYR A 145 5.94 -8.86 14.80
N HIS A 146 6.39 -8.22 13.74
CA HIS A 146 7.68 -8.50 13.14
C HIS A 146 8.27 -7.18 12.59
N PRO A 147 9.58 -6.90 12.78
CA PRO A 147 10.21 -5.65 12.36
C PRO A 147 10.17 -5.43 10.85
N ILE A 148 9.93 -6.48 10.05
CA ILE A 148 9.80 -6.35 8.61
C ILE A 148 8.53 -5.57 8.20
N TYR A 149 7.49 -5.57 9.00
CA TYR A 149 6.26 -4.85 8.67
C TYR A 149 6.41 -3.35 8.83
N HIS A 150 7.06 -2.91 9.90
CA HIS A 150 7.16 -1.50 10.27
C HIS A 150 8.62 -1.02 10.16
N PRO A 151 8.86 0.19 9.63
CA PRO A 151 7.86 1.18 9.23
C PRO A 151 7.40 1.09 7.76
N PHE A 152 8.00 0.24 6.92
CA PHE A 152 7.91 0.45 5.48
C PHE A 152 7.44 -0.76 4.66
N HIS A 153 7.91 -1.97 4.99
CA HIS A 153 7.71 -3.15 4.12
C HIS A 153 6.34 -3.82 4.21
N TRP A 154 5.48 -3.37 5.12
CA TRP A 154 4.11 -3.88 5.27
C TRP A 154 3.34 -4.00 3.94
N ARG A 155 3.73 -3.25 2.93
CA ARG A 155 3.07 -3.19 1.61
C ARG A 155 3.03 -4.52 0.88
N GLY A 156 4.02 -5.40 1.14
CA GLY A 156 4.13 -6.71 0.50
C GLY A 156 3.21 -7.79 1.08
N TRP A 157 2.63 -7.55 2.25
CA TRP A 157 1.73 -8.50 2.90
C TRP A 157 0.28 -8.13 2.69
N VAL A 158 -0.49 -9.14 2.25
CA VAL A 158 -1.94 -9.01 2.00
C VAL A 158 -2.70 -8.50 3.24
N ASP A 159 -2.21 -8.80 4.43
CA ASP A 159 -2.82 -8.31 5.67
C ASP A 159 -2.85 -6.78 5.77
N PHE A 160 -1.87 -6.10 5.16
CA PHE A 160 -1.66 -4.67 5.35
C PHE A 160 -1.76 -3.86 4.06
N GLY A 161 -1.36 -4.43 2.92
CA GLY A 161 -1.18 -3.68 1.69
C GLY A 161 -1.60 -4.43 0.43
N VAL A 162 -1.53 -3.74 -0.67
CA VAL A 162 -1.89 -4.24 -2.00
C VAL A 162 -0.68 -4.32 -2.96
N GLY A 163 0.52 -4.41 -2.38
CA GLY A 163 1.77 -4.57 -3.11
C GLY A 163 2.17 -3.35 -3.94
N ALA A 164 3.07 -3.58 -4.88
CA ALA A 164 3.62 -2.53 -5.74
C ALA A 164 2.57 -1.89 -6.64
N LEU A 165 1.55 -2.64 -7.05
CA LEU A 165 0.46 -2.11 -7.87
C LEU A 165 -0.33 -1.03 -7.13
N GLY A 166 -0.70 -1.26 -5.89
CA GLY A 166 -1.41 -0.26 -5.07
C GLY A 166 -0.49 0.86 -4.55
N ASP A 167 0.81 0.58 -4.41
CA ASP A 167 1.77 1.60 -3.96
C ASP A 167 2.19 2.52 -5.11
N MET A 168 2.81 2.00 -6.13
CA MET A 168 3.37 2.77 -7.25
C MET A 168 2.45 2.83 -8.45
N GLY A 169 1.72 1.76 -8.74
CA GLY A 169 0.77 1.73 -9.85
C GLY A 169 -0.28 2.83 -9.75
N ALA A 170 -0.74 3.12 -8.53
CA ALA A 170 -1.67 4.23 -8.29
C ALA A 170 -1.13 5.60 -8.73
N HIS A 171 0.19 5.79 -8.80
CA HIS A 171 0.80 7.02 -9.28
C HIS A 171 1.09 7.03 -10.78
N LEU A 172 1.37 5.84 -11.35
CA LEU A 172 1.91 5.73 -12.71
C LEU A 172 0.86 5.35 -13.75
N ILE A 173 -0.23 4.69 -13.32
CA ILE A 173 -1.31 4.24 -14.23
C ILE A 173 -2.41 5.30 -14.33
N ASP A 174 -2.48 6.19 -13.36
CA ASP A 174 -3.52 7.22 -13.25
C ASP A 174 -3.30 8.42 -14.20
N HIS A 175 -2.18 8.47 -14.89
CA HIS A 175 -1.89 9.49 -15.91
C HIS A 175 -2.47 9.09 -17.26
#